data_4e02758bf5ea53a56a351dadbe5251e4
#
_entry.id   4e02758bf5ea53a56a351dadbe5251e4
#
_cell.length_a   1.000
_cell.length_b   1.000
_cell.length_c   1.000
_cell.angle_alpha   90.00
_cell.angle_beta   90.00
_cell.angle_gamma   90.00
#
_symmetry.space_group_name_H-M   'P 1'
#
loop_
_entity.id
_entity.type
_entity.pdbx_description
1 polymer ?
#
loop_
_entity_poly.entity_id
_entity_poly.type
_entity_poly.pdbx_seq_one_letter_code
_entity_poly.pdbx_strand_id
1 'polypeptide(L)'
;MQSQTSPLRISAVISALILAFAVLFPISHALAQSPPRKIFTGWIPYYAMKTALPSAVANGDLIKEVMPFWYTLKSETKITDLYTPSNPSIPMAVPLATMRDSGFAIIPTITDGTDKLVLAKLLSVPTTRTQVVKTITNLVLANNFDGIDLDFEGFAFSDGTASWPATRVSWIAFIQELSTALHSIGKLLSVTTPVLFDPATGKKGYYVYDWASISSMIDRLRIMTYDYSTGSPGPIGPITWVEQSISYAVSVVPASKVYFGVPGYGRDWVTKVDGVCPSAVASVIAPGAKAATFVMRDAANLASSYGATPTYNNTFAEATFTYQKVYTGTASNGLATSCTATRTAWYQSAQSWAARAQLVSKYRLGGITAWTFGMEDPTATDAVRQVAQAIAPDQILSTISTNQNSVAYASPINITGTFQLPDKTPVAGLTVRLELKEVGESTWRSILDATTGQDGLVAARLMIGKNAAVRFSSDATWDRLASQSAEKSVALTRLISVLPPASALVDTLFTITGAVQPHETGILISLEENVQGKWRNVGKAVTTDSAGQFVFSTIENPRGIARYQIAVAGNENLQGATSPIFAIVIY
;
A
#
# COMPACT_ATOMS: atom_id res chain seq x y z
N MET A 1 -9.61 -87.77 -27.97
CA MET A 1 -8.40 -88.34 -28.53
C MET A 1 -7.39 -87.21 -28.55
N GLN A 2 -6.51 -87.22 -27.54
CA GLN A 2 -5.09 -87.53 -27.59
C GLN A 2 -4.38 -86.85 -28.75
N SER A 3 -3.30 -86.07 -28.63
CA SER A 3 -2.13 -86.31 -27.74
C SER A 3 -1.30 -85.04 -27.59
N GLN A 4 -0.63 -84.99 -26.48
CA GLN A 4 0.50 -84.19 -26.04
C GLN A 4 1.63 -84.04 -27.08
N THR A 5 2.37 -82.94 -27.01
CA THR A 5 3.81 -82.93 -26.60
C THR A 5 4.32 -81.47 -26.47
N SER A 6 4.87 -81.17 -25.32
CA SER A 6 5.93 -80.17 -25.09
C SER A 6 7.29 -80.82 -25.38
N PRO A 7 8.47 -80.15 -25.25
CA PRO A 7 8.86 -78.74 -25.00
C PRO A 7 10.03 -78.29 -25.87
N LEU A 8 10.44 -76.99 -25.79
CA LEU A 8 11.87 -76.65 -25.63
C LEU A 8 12.07 -75.15 -25.38
N ARG A 9 12.78 -74.91 -24.30
CA ARG A 9 13.23 -73.59 -23.89
C ARG A 9 14.34 -73.09 -24.82
N ILE A 10 14.22 -71.78 -25.27
CA ILE A 10 15.40 -71.02 -25.66
C ILE A 10 15.22 -69.63 -25.06
N SER A 11 16.10 -69.29 -24.14
CA SER A 11 16.24 -67.98 -23.53
C SER A 11 16.90 -67.06 -24.54
N ALA A 12 16.19 -65.99 -24.91
CA ALA A 12 16.80 -64.87 -25.62
C ALA A 12 16.69 -63.63 -24.73
N VAL A 13 17.83 -63.18 -24.23
CA VAL A 13 18.00 -61.90 -23.51
C VAL A 13 17.86 -60.79 -24.54
N ILE A 14 16.76 -60.04 -24.49
CA ILE A 14 16.61 -58.79 -25.23
C ILE A 14 16.86 -57.68 -24.23
N SER A 15 18.05 -57.05 -24.31
CA SER A 15 18.36 -55.78 -23.66
C SER A 15 17.56 -54.69 -24.34
N ALA A 16 16.48 -54.23 -23.69
CA ALA A 16 15.76 -53.05 -24.12
C ALA A 16 16.51 -51.80 -23.63
N LEU A 17 17.19 -51.12 -24.56
CA LEU A 17 17.67 -49.75 -24.38
C LEU A 17 16.44 -48.83 -24.30
N ILE A 18 16.06 -48.38 -23.11
CA ILE A 18 15.10 -47.30 -22.93
C ILE A 18 15.85 -45.99 -23.14
N LEU A 19 15.75 -45.41 -24.34
CA LEU A 19 16.11 -44.03 -24.62
C LEU A 19 15.05 -43.17 -23.92
N ALA A 20 15.38 -42.64 -22.74
CA ALA A 20 14.60 -41.56 -22.10
C ALA A 20 14.82 -40.29 -22.90
N PHE A 21 13.91 -39.96 -23.79
CA PHE A 21 13.75 -38.62 -24.33
C PHE A 21 13.25 -37.75 -23.16
N ALA A 22 14.18 -37.10 -22.47
CA ALA A 22 13.85 -35.97 -21.61
C ALA A 22 13.39 -34.83 -22.53
N VAL A 23 12.08 -34.70 -22.71
CA VAL A 23 11.47 -33.51 -23.27
C VAL A 23 11.71 -32.41 -22.24
N LEU A 24 12.77 -31.63 -22.49
CA LEU A 24 12.97 -30.34 -21.81
C LEU A 24 11.83 -29.43 -22.26
N PHE A 25 10.69 -29.50 -21.56
CA PHE A 25 9.77 -28.38 -21.57
C PHE A 25 10.55 -27.21 -20.97
N PRO A 26 10.68 -26.09 -21.67
CA PRO A 26 11.13 -24.87 -21.01
C PRO A 26 10.11 -24.62 -19.89
N ILE A 27 10.55 -24.77 -18.63
CA ILE A 27 9.81 -24.26 -17.48
C ILE A 27 9.83 -22.76 -17.73
N SER A 28 8.80 -22.25 -18.41
CA SER A 28 8.49 -20.83 -18.39
C SER A 28 8.27 -20.51 -16.92
N HIS A 29 9.30 -19.97 -16.27
CA HIS A 29 9.10 -19.29 -15.02
C HIS A 29 8.15 -18.16 -15.38
N ALA A 30 6.85 -18.34 -15.13
CA ALA A 30 5.92 -17.24 -15.13
C ALA A 30 6.53 -16.24 -14.15
N LEU A 31 7.08 -15.17 -14.67
CA LEU A 31 7.56 -14.06 -13.87
C LEU A 31 6.39 -13.72 -12.94
N ALA A 32 6.62 -13.74 -11.63
CA ALA A 32 5.57 -13.43 -10.67
C ALA A 32 5.09 -12.01 -10.99
N GLN A 33 3.91 -11.93 -11.59
CA GLN A 33 3.29 -10.66 -11.92
C GLN A 33 3.08 -9.88 -10.62
N SER A 34 3.43 -8.61 -10.61
CA SER A 34 3.18 -7.75 -9.44
C SER A 34 1.72 -7.87 -9.03
N PRO A 35 1.40 -7.94 -7.73
CA PRO A 35 0.01 -7.99 -7.29
C PRO A 35 -0.73 -6.75 -7.81
N PRO A 36 -2.05 -6.83 -8.08
CA PRO A 36 -2.82 -5.69 -8.57
C PRO A 36 -2.72 -4.53 -7.59
N ARG A 37 -2.74 -3.30 -8.11
CA ARG A 37 -2.78 -2.10 -7.26
C ARG A 37 -4.08 -2.08 -6.48
N LYS A 38 -4.02 -1.89 -5.17
CA LYS A 38 -5.21 -1.79 -4.33
C LYS A 38 -5.89 -0.43 -4.52
N ILE A 39 -6.75 -0.33 -5.54
CA ILE A 39 -7.47 0.89 -5.94
C ILE A 39 -8.97 0.85 -5.63
N PHE A 40 -9.46 -0.23 -5.05
CA PHE A 40 -10.87 -0.42 -4.80
C PHE A 40 -11.17 -0.32 -3.31
N THR A 41 -12.13 0.51 -2.94
CA THR A 41 -12.67 0.68 -1.60
C THR A 41 -14.20 0.70 -1.67
N GLY A 42 -14.89 0.63 -0.56
CA GLY A 42 -16.35 0.72 -0.59
C GLY A 42 -16.99 0.62 0.78
N TRP A 43 -18.27 0.96 0.80
CA TRP A 43 -19.07 0.90 2.01
C TRP A 43 -19.64 -0.50 2.24
N ILE A 44 -19.70 -0.89 3.51
CA ILE A 44 -20.34 -2.11 4.01
C ILE A 44 -21.51 -1.68 4.91
N PRO A 45 -22.73 -1.51 4.33
CA PRO A 45 -23.86 -1.03 5.11
C PRO A 45 -24.35 -2.08 6.10
N TYR A 46 -24.82 -1.61 7.27
CA TYR A 46 -25.38 -2.47 8.31
C TYR A 46 -26.56 -3.34 7.83
N TYR A 47 -27.31 -2.87 6.84
CA TYR A 47 -28.49 -3.57 6.28
C TYR A 47 -28.13 -4.54 5.13
N ALA A 48 -26.91 -4.51 4.62
CA ALA A 48 -26.45 -5.31 3.48
C ALA A 48 -25.32 -6.29 3.82
N MET A 49 -25.12 -6.60 5.10
CA MET A 49 -24.00 -7.42 5.59
C MET A 49 -23.84 -8.77 4.87
N LYS A 50 -24.97 -9.42 4.53
CA LYS A 50 -24.98 -10.74 3.88
C LYS A 50 -24.39 -10.75 2.47
N THR A 51 -24.34 -9.62 1.80
CA THR A 51 -23.77 -9.48 0.45
C THR A 51 -22.51 -8.63 0.44
N ALA A 52 -22.48 -7.54 1.20
CA ALA A 52 -21.40 -6.58 1.16
C ALA A 52 -20.06 -7.12 1.74
N LEU A 53 -20.10 -7.77 2.91
CA LEU A 53 -18.88 -8.31 3.52
C LEU A 53 -18.27 -9.46 2.71
N PRO A 54 -19.05 -10.48 2.24
CA PRO A 54 -18.49 -11.51 1.37
C PRO A 54 -17.90 -10.97 0.07
N SER A 55 -18.54 -9.96 -0.56
CA SER A 55 -18.00 -9.31 -1.74
C SER A 55 -16.67 -8.63 -1.46
N ALA A 56 -16.56 -7.87 -0.37
CA ALA A 56 -15.29 -7.24 0.02
C ALA A 56 -14.19 -8.29 0.24
N VAL A 57 -14.47 -9.37 0.98
CA VAL A 57 -13.49 -10.45 1.23
C VAL A 57 -13.05 -11.13 -0.07
N ALA A 58 -13.98 -11.43 -0.97
CA ALA A 58 -13.69 -12.07 -2.26
C ALA A 58 -12.80 -11.21 -3.18
N ASN A 59 -12.79 -9.89 -2.99
CA ASN A 59 -11.99 -8.93 -3.76
C ASN A 59 -10.85 -8.29 -2.94
N GLY A 60 -10.37 -8.99 -1.90
CA GLY A 60 -9.33 -8.48 -0.98
C GLY A 60 -8.00 -8.15 -1.65
N ASP A 61 -7.71 -8.72 -2.81
CA ASP A 61 -6.56 -8.40 -3.64
C ASP A 61 -6.60 -6.94 -4.17
N LEU A 62 -7.79 -6.37 -4.35
CA LEU A 62 -8.02 -5.00 -4.83
C LEU A 62 -8.22 -4.00 -3.70
N ILE A 63 -8.53 -4.47 -2.48
CA ILE A 63 -9.04 -3.64 -1.39
C ILE A 63 -7.94 -3.35 -0.37
N LYS A 64 -7.80 -2.07 -0.02
CA LYS A 64 -6.91 -1.60 1.04
C LYS A 64 -7.67 -1.26 2.33
N GLU A 65 -8.84 -0.66 2.18
CA GLU A 65 -9.64 -0.13 3.27
C GLU A 65 -11.14 -0.28 2.99
N VAL A 66 -11.93 -0.45 4.05
CA VAL A 66 -13.39 -0.59 3.99
C VAL A 66 -14.07 0.39 4.94
N MET A 67 -15.26 0.81 4.59
CA MET A 67 -16.06 1.76 5.36
C MET A 67 -17.36 1.08 5.86
N PRO A 68 -17.36 0.49 7.06
CA PRO A 68 -18.59 0.06 7.72
C PRO A 68 -19.55 1.25 7.89
N PHE A 69 -20.68 1.24 7.18
CA PHE A 69 -21.70 2.30 7.24
C PHE A 69 -22.67 2.00 8.40
N TRP A 70 -22.15 2.16 9.64
CA TRP A 70 -22.79 1.61 10.83
C TRP A 70 -23.14 2.62 11.91
N TYR A 71 -22.76 3.87 11.78
CA TYR A 71 -22.94 4.87 12.84
C TYR A 71 -23.64 6.13 12.35
N THR A 72 -24.38 6.76 13.26
CA THR A 72 -24.98 8.06 13.01
C THR A 72 -24.87 8.96 14.25
N LEU A 73 -24.46 10.21 14.05
CA LEU A 73 -24.37 11.22 15.09
C LEU A 73 -25.77 11.76 15.42
N LYS A 74 -26.17 11.79 16.68
CA LYS A 74 -27.47 12.29 17.15
C LYS A 74 -27.39 13.54 18.00
N SER A 75 -26.27 13.79 18.66
CA SER A 75 -25.95 15.01 19.41
C SER A 75 -24.45 15.10 19.65
N GLU A 76 -23.98 16.14 20.30
CA GLU A 76 -22.57 16.32 20.65
C GLU A 76 -22.01 15.19 21.52
N THR A 77 -22.88 14.44 22.23
CA THR A 77 -22.48 13.36 23.14
C THR A 77 -22.97 11.98 22.70
N LYS A 78 -23.79 11.87 21.62
CA LYS A 78 -24.45 10.61 21.26
C LYS A 78 -24.21 10.22 19.81
N ILE A 79 -23.56 9.07 19.65
CA ILE A 79 -23.50 8.32 18.39
C ILE A 79 -24.37 7.08 18.55
N THR A 80 -25.23 6.80 17.57
CA THR A 80 -26.07 5.59 17.54
C THR A 80 -25.40 4.54 16.67
N ASP A 81 -25.29 3.33 17.20
CA ASP A 81 -24.93 2.12 16.47
C ASP A 81 -26.17 1.62 15.69
N LEU A 82 -26.03 1.51 14.38
CA LEU A 82 -27.06 1.01 13.46
C LEU A 82 -26.87 -0.47 13.15
N TYR A 83 -25.66 -1.00 13.41
CA TYR A 83 -25.32 -2.40 13.08
C TYR A 83 -26.01 -3.37 14.05
N THR A 84 -25.83 -3.18 15.36
CA THR A 84 -26.30 -4.13 16.38
C THR A 84 -27.81 -4.40 16.31
N PRO A 85 -28.69 -3.38 16.22
CA PRO A 85 -30.12 -3.63 16.13
C PRO A 85 -30.54 -4.26 14.80
N SER A 86 -29.78 -4.07 13.72
CA SER A 86 -30.07 -4.62 12.41
C SER A 86 -29.53 -6.05 12.23
N ASN A 87 -28.58 -6.46 13.06
CA ASN A 87 -27.92 -7.78 13.01
C ASN A 87 -27.87 -8.45 14.40
N PRO A 88 -29.03 -8.65 15.07
CA PRO A 88 -29.06 -9.05 16.49
C PRO A 88 -28.44 -10.44 16.74
N SER A 89 -28.35 -11.28 15.71
CA SER A 89 -27.77 -12.63 15.79
C SER A 89 -26.26 -12.68 15.57
N ILE A 90 -25.63 -11.57 15.15
CA ILE A 90 -24.20 -11.53 14.79
C ILE A 90 -23.52 -10.42 15.56
N PRO A 91 -22.79 -10.72 16.64
CA PRO A 91 -22.03 -9.71 17.37
C PRO A 91 -21.10 -8.92 16.43
N MET A 92 -21.00 -7.61 16.63
CA MET A 92 -20.18 -6.71 15.79
C MET A 92 -18.71 -7.15 15.71
N ALA A 93 -18.19 -7.78 16.76
CA ALA A 93 -16.82 -8.29 16.79
C ALA A 93 -16.54 -9.32 15.68
N VAL A 94 -17.55 -10.09 15.22
CA VAL A 94 -17.40 -11.11 14.18
C VAL A 94 -17.03 -10.50 12.82
N PRO A 95 -17.83 -9.60 12.23
CA PRO A 95 -17.46 -8.97 10.96
C PRO A 95 -16.22 -8.09 11.07
N LEU A 96 -15.96 -7.45 12.23
CA LEU A 96 -14.72 -6.70 12.43
C LEU A 96 -13.49 -7.60 12.41
N ALA A 97 -13.56 -8.80 13.01
CA ALA A 97 -12.48 -9.79 12.92
C ALA A 97 -12.27 -10.23 11.47
N THR A 98 -13.34 -10.58 10.74
CA THR A 98 -13.26 -10.95 9.32
C THR A 98 -12.57 -9.88 8.46
N MET A 99 -12.89 -8.60 8.68
CA MET A 99 -12.25 -7.48 7.96
C MET A 99 -10.76 -7.37 8.30
N ARG A 100 -10.38 -7.52 9.59
CA ARG A 100 -8.98 -7.49 10.02
C ARG A 100 -8.18 -8.67 9.47
N ASP A 101 -8.74 -9.87 9.52
CA ASP A 101 -8.11 -11.09 8.99
C ASP A 101 -7.92 -11.01 7.47
N SER A 102 -8.77 -10.25 6.77
CA SER A 102 -8.61 -9.93 5.35
C SER A 102 -7.57 -8.83 5.08
N GLY A 103 -6.95 -8.26 6.11
CA GLY A 103 -5.93 -7.22 5.99
C GLY A 103 -6.47 -5.84 5.61
N PHE A 104 -7.77 -5.58 5.87
CA PHE A 104 -8.37 -4.28 5.57
C PHE A 104 -8.15 -3.27 6.70
N ALA A 105 -7.84 -2.04 6.34
CA ALA A 105 -8.01 -0.91 7.26
C ALA A 105 -9.51 -0.64 7.42
N ILE A 106 -9.96 -0.49 8.67
CA ILE A 106 -11.38 -0.31 9.01
C ILE A 106 -11.60 1.15 9.39
N ILE A 107 -12.29 1.89 8.49
CA ILE A 107 -12.57 3.32 8.63
C ILE A 107 -14.10 3.51 8.61
N PRO A 108 -14.82 3.25 9.73
CA PRO A 108 -16.27 3.30 9.73
C PRO A 108 -16.81 4.67 9.35
N THR A 109 -17.94 4.68 8.66
CA THR A 109 -18.66 5.90 8.32
C THR A 109 -19.63 6.28 9.42
N ILE A 110 -19.62 7.56 9.77
CA ILE A 110 -20.59 8.21 10.64
C ILE A 110 -21.39 9.24 9.83
N THR A 111 -22.70 9.10 9.80
CA THR A 111 -23.62 10.03 9.13
C THR A 111 -24.14 11.10 10.07
N ASP A 112 -24.67 12.18 9.53
CA ASP A 112 -25.47 13.16 10.26
C ASP A 112 -26.91 12.64 10.44
N GLY A 113 -27.25 12.28 11.64
CA GLY A 113 -28.59 11.86 12.02
C GLY A 113 -29.33 12.88 12.90
N THR A 114 -28.86 14.14 12.89
CA THR A 114 -29.53 15.25 13.59
C THR A 114 -30.63 15.85 12.73
N ASP A 115 -31.45 16.72 13.30
CA ASP A 115 -32.42 17.49 12.56
C ASP A 115 -31.73 18.62 11.75
N LYS A 116 -32.47 19.17 10.80
CA LYS A 116 -32.04 20.29 9.95
C LYS A 116 -31.37 21.41 10.77
N LEU A 117 -30.17 21.84 10.34
CA LEU A 117 -29.33 22.88 10.95
C LEU A 117 -28.79 22.58 12.35
N VAL A 118 -29.14 21.44 12.96
CA VAL A 118 -28.68 21.13 14.34
C VAL A 118 -27.19 20.86 14.36
N LEU A 119 -26.67 20.04 13.45
CA LEU A 119 -25.23 19.77 13.38
C LEU A 119 -24.45 21.05 13.07
N ALA A 120 -24.92 21.87 12.11
CA ALA A 120 -24.29 23.14 11.78
C ALA A 120 -24.18 24.04 13.02
N LYS A 121 -25.24 24.09 13.87
CA LYS A 121 -25.25 24.83 15.12
C LYS A 121 -24.27 24.24 16.15
N LEU A 122 -24.24 22.91 16.33
CA LEU A 122 -23.31 22.24 17.25
C LEU A 122 -21.85 22.58 16.90
N LEU A 123 -21.51 22.56 15.61
CA LEU A 123 -20.16 22.84 15.14
C LEU A 123 -19.80 24.34 15.22
N SER A 124 -20.78 25.24 15.21
CA SER A 124 -20.54 26.69 15.31
C SER A 124 -20.10 27.16 16.69
N VAL A 125 -20.42 26.39 17.74
CA VAL A 125 -20.09 26.70 19.13
C VAL A 125 -18.84 25.90 19.55
N PRO A 126 -17.73 26.54 19.95
CA PRO A 126 -16.48 25.84 20.26
C PRO A 126 -16.63 24.70 21.27
N THR A 127 -17.36 24.90 22.35
CA THR A 127 -17.53 23.88 23.42
C THR A 127 -18.27 22.64 22.94
N THR A 128 -19.37 22.80 22.18
CA THR A 128 -20.12 21.67 21.61
C THR A 128 -19.34 21.00 20.49
N ARG A 129 -18.63 21.77 19.66
CA ARG A 129 -17.74 21.25 18.61
C ARG A 129 -16.64 20.35 19.22
N THR A 130 -15.94 20.83 20.24
CA THR A 130 -14.93 20.02 20.94
C THR A 130 -15.55 18.76 21.57
N GLN A 131 -16.80 18.84 22.07
CA GLN A 131 -17.48 17.66 22.58
C GLN A 131 -17.80 16.64 21.46
N VAL A 132 -18.22 17.08 20.27
CA VAL A 132 -18.41 16.21 19.09
C VAL A 132 -17.09 15.53 18.72
N VAL A 133 -15.98 16.28 18.67
CA VAL A 133 -14.63 15.74 18.41
C VAL A 133 -14.29 14.63 19.41
N LYS A 134 -14.46 14.89 20.70
CA LYS A 134 -14.21 13.91 21.77
C LYS A 134 -15.08 12.66 21.61
N THR A 135 -16.36 12.83 21.28
CA THR A 135 -17.32 11.73 21.10
C THR A 135 -16.91 10.81 19.94
N ILE A 136 -16.50 11.39 18.81
CA ILE A 136 -16.02 10.64 17.65
C ILE A 136 -14.68 9.95 17.95
N THR A 137 -13.73 10.66 18.55
CA THR A 137 -12.42 10.10 18.92
C THR A 137 -12.55 8.92 19.87
N ASN A 138 -13.45 9.02 20.86
CA ASN A 138 -13.73 7.91 21.77
C ASN A 138 -14.31 6.69 21.06
N LEU A 139 -15.18 6.87 20.07
CA LEU A 139 -15.70 5.76 19.26
C LEU A 139 -14.57 5.03 18.55
N VAL A 140 -13.63 5.77 17.94
CA VAL A 140 -12.48 5.21 17.21
C VAL A 140 -11.58 4.41 18.16
N LEU A 141 -11.27 4.97 19.33
CA LEU A 141 -10.42 4.31 20.33
C LEU A 141 -11.08 3.06 20.90
N ALA A 142 -12.35 3.14 21.32
CA ALA A 142 -13.07 2.05 21.98
C ALA A 142 -13.16 0.78 21.10
N ASN A 143 -13.18 0.95 19.78
CA ASN A 143 -13.29 -0.16 18.83
C ASN A 143 -11.98 -0.48 18.08
N ASN A 144 -10.90 0.24 18.41
CA ASN A 144 -9.61 0.13 17.73
C ASN A 144 -9.75 0.24 16.20
N PHE A 145 -10.53 1.21 15.72
CA PHE A 145 -10.63 1.50 14.29
C PHE A 145 -9.36 2.19 13.77
N ASP A 146 -9.10 2.06 12.46
CA ASP A 146 -7.94 2.70 11.82
C ASP A 146 -8.18 4.17 11.53
N GLY A 147 -9.43 4.63 11.59
CA GLY A 147 -9.85 6.00 11.37
C GLY A 147 -11.36 6.14 11.46
N ILE A 148 -11.87 7.26 10.97
CA ILE A 148 -13.29 7.55 10.82
C ILE A 148 -13.53 8.21 9.47
N ASP A 149 -14.69 7.91 8.84
CA ASP A 149 -15.19 8.55 7.63
C ASP A 149 -16.41 9.40 7.98
N LEU A 150 -16.39 10.68 7.62
CA LEU A 150 -17.49 11.61 7.88
C LEU A 150 -18.35 11.75 6.63
N ASP A 151 -19.61 11.32 6.71
CA ASP A 151 -20.62 11.46 5.66
C ASP A 151 -21.77 12.36 6.16
N PHE A 152 -21.47 13.65 6.32
CA PHE A 152 -22.39 14.65 6.86
C PHE A 152 -23.14 15.38 5.71
N GLU A 153 -24.16 14.72 5.18
CA GLU A 153 -24.90 15.22 4.00
C GLU A 153 -25.92 16.32 4.33
N GLY A 154 -26.27 16.52 5.60
CA GLY A 154 -27.22 17.53 6.03
C GLY A 154 -26.88 18.93 5.52
N PHE A 155 -25.62 19.31 5.52
CA PHE A 155 -25.13 20.59 5.01
C PHE A 155 -25.47 20.85 3.55
N ALA A 156 -25.35 19.78 2.71
CA ALA A 156 -25.59 19.86 1.28
C ALA A 156 -27.09 19.89 0.93
N PHE A 157 -27.88 19.05 1.58
CA PHE A 157 -29.21 18.69 1.11
C PHE A 157 -30.36 19.24 1.97
N SER A 158 -30.28 19.13 3.30
CA SER A 158 -31.39 19.52 4.18
C SER A 158 -31.27 20.95 4.69
N ASP A 159 -30.07 21.45 4.96
CA ASP A 159 -29.86 22.74 5.63
C ASP A 159 -30.11 23.95 4.72
N GLY A 160 -29.92 23.77 3.40
CA GLY A 160 -30.13 24.79 2.40
C GLY A 160 -28.91 25.72 2.22
N THR A 161 -28.78 26.23 0.98
CA THR A 161 -27.60 27.02 0.54
C THR A 161 -27.38 28.31 1.31
N ALA A 162 -28.41 28.88 1.94
CA ALA A 162 -28.30 30.09 2.76
C ALA A 162 -27.43 29.89 4.02
N SER A 163 -27.35 28.64 4.54
CA SER A 163 -26.51 28.31 5.72
C SER A 163 -25.03 28.13 5.36
N TRP A 164 -24.69 27.84 4.12
CA TRP A 164 -23.35 27.41 3.69
C TRP A 164 -22.22 28.36 4.08
N PRO A 165 -22.33 29.70 3.93
CA PRO A 165 -21.22 30.57 4.31
C PRO A 165 -20.80 30.45 5.77
N ALA A 166 -21.76 30.33 6.70
CA ALA A 166 -21.50 30.18 8.13
C ALA A 166 -21.08 28.74 8.47
N THR A 167 -21.77 27.74 7.91
CA THR A 167 -21.47 26.30 8.13
C THR A 167 -20.07 25.97 7.65
N ARG A 168 -19.63 26.50 6.51
CA ARG A 168 -18.27 26.30 5.96
C ARG A 168 -17.18 26.67 6.97
N VAL A 169 -17.30 27.80 7.67
CA VAL A 169 -16.33 28.25 8.67
C VAL A 169 -16.28 27.26 9.84
N SER A 170 -17.45 26.85 10.33
CA SER A 170 -17.58 25.90 11.43
C SER A 170 -17.09 24.51 11.06
N TRP A 171 -17.34 24.08 9.83
CA TRP A 171 -16.86 22.83 9.25
C TRP A 171 -15.33 22.76 9.23
N ILE A 172 -14.67 23.79 8.70
CA ILE A 172 -13.20 23.86 8.66
C ILE A 172 -12.60 23.76 10.06
N ALA A 173 -13.16 24.51 11.03
CA ALA A 173 -12.72 24.46 12.41
C ALA A 173 -12.91 23.08 13.06
N PHE A 174 -14.03 22.41 12.75
CA PHE A 174 -14.30 21.04 13.21
C PHE A 174 -13.31 20.05 12.62
N ILE A 175 -13.06 20.08 11.31
CA ILE A 175 -12.07 19.21 10.65
C ILE A 175 -10.68 19.43 11.26
N GLN A 176 -10.28 20.67 11.53
CA GLN A 176 -8.99 20.97 12.17
C GLN A 176 -8.89 20.33 13.57
N GLU A 177 -9.91 20.48 14.42
CA GLU A 177 -9.91 19.90 15.76
C GLU A 177 -9.92 18.36 15.71
N LEU A 178 -10.76 17.77 14.86
CA LEU A 178 -10.87 16.31 14.73
C LEU A 178 -9.61 15.69 14.15
N SER A 179 -9.03 16.31 13.12
CA SER A 179 -7.75 15.90 12.52
C SER A 179 -6.65 15.88 13.58
N THR A 180 -6.51 16.95 14.34
CA THR A 180 -5.51 17.04 15.41
C THR A 180 -5.70 15.92 16.44
N ALA A 181 -6.94 15.67 16.88
CA ALA A 181 -7.24 14.61 17.84
C ALA A 181 -6.92 13.21 17.30
N LEU A 182 -7.33 12.90 16.06
CA LEU A 182 -7.10 11.60 15.45
C LEU A 182 -5.62 11.35 15.10
N HIS A 183 -4.95 12.33 14.51
CA HIS A 183 -3.55 12.20 14.14
C HIS A 183 -2.63 12.07 15.36
N SER A 184 -2.96 12.70 16.50
CA SER A 184 -2.20 12.55 17.75
C SER A 184 -2.16 11.10 18.28
N ILE A 185 -3.12 10.27 17.86
CA ILE A 185 -3.24 8.85 18.21
C ILE A 185 -3.01 7.91 17.02
N GLY A 186 -2.46 8.43 15.91
CA GLY A 186 -2.12 7.65 14.70
C GLY A 186 -3.33 7.13 13.91
N LYS A 187 -4.50 7.82 13.97
CA LYS A 187 -5.73 7.42 13.29
C LYS A 187 -6.05 8.33 12.12
N LEU A 188 -6.70 7.77 11.08
CA LEU A 188 -7.00 8.46 9.83
C LEU A 188 -8.31 9.25 9.91
N LEU A 189 -8.37 10.39 9.20
CA LEU A 189 -9.58 11.15 8.95
C LEU A 189 -9.96 11.08 7.47
N SER A 190 -11.08 10.44 7.17
CA SER A 190 -11.73 10.40 5.86
C SER A 190 -12.94 11.34 5.86
N VAL A 191 -13.18 11.98 4.72
CA VAL A 191 -14.34 12.86 4.52
C VAL A 191 -15.02 12.48 3.21
N THR A 192 -16.30 12.12 3.31
CA THR A 192 -17.18 11.84 2.17
C THR A 192 -18.04 13.08 1.89
N THR A 193 -18.07 13.54 0.64
CA THR A 193 -18.80 14.75 0.25
C THR A 193 -19.45 14.61 -1.14
N PRO A 194 -20.52 15.37 -1.42
CA PRO A 194 -20.96 15.59 -2.78
C PRO A 194 -19.89 16.33 -3.61
N VAL A 195 -20.11 16.41 -4.92
CA VAL A 195 -19.18 16.99 -5.88
C VAL A 195 -18.95 18.49 -5.67
N LEU A 196 -17.70 18.91 -5.88
CA LEU A 196 -17.32 20.30 -6.11
C LEU A 196 -16.69 20.43 -7.50
N PHE A 197 -16.67 21.67 -8.01
CA PHE A 197 -16.09 22.00 -9.31
C PHE A 197 -15.21 23.24 -9.19
N ASP A 198 -14.36 23.45 -10.20
CA ASP A 198 -13.56 24.65 -10.30
C ASP A 198 -14.48 25.89 -10.34
N PRO A 199 -14.34 26.82 -9.39
CA PRO A 199 -15.13 28.05 -9.35
C PRO A 199 -15.00 28.88 -10.62
N ALA A 200 -13.87 28.79 -11.34
CA ALA A 200 -13.65 29.51 -12.62
C ALA A 200 -14.62 29.07 -13.73
N THR A 201 -15.21 27.89 -13.63
CA THR A 201 -16.22 27.39 -14.60
C THR A 201 -17.63 27.95 -14.37
N GLY A 202 -17.82 28.73 -13.32
CA GLY A 202 -19.15 29.21 -12.86
C GLY A 202 -19.97 28.15 -12.11
N LYS A 203 -19.51 26.87 -12.07
CA LYS A 203 -20.11 25.79 -11.29
C LYS A 203 -19.36 25.69 -9.97
N LYS A 204 -20.07 25.74 -8.84
CA LYS A 204 -19.44 25.65 -7.51
C LYS A 204 -19.65 24.29 -6.85
N GLY A 205 -20.72 23.56 -7.22
CA GLY A 205 -21.13 22.37 -6.49
C GLY A 205 -21.46 22.71 -5.02
N TYR A 206 -21.19 21.77 -4.14
CA TYR A 206 -21.51 21.87 -2.70
C TYR A 206 -20.34 22.50 -1.91
N TYR A 207 -20.00 23.76 -2.19
CA TYR A 207 -18.80 24.48 -1.70
C TYR A 207 -18.71 24.61 -0.16
N VAL A 208 -19.76 24.26 0.58
CA VAL A 208 -19.74 24.21 2.05
C VAL A 208 -18.63 23.30 2.60
N TYR A 209 -18.24 22.28 1.86
CA TYR A 209 -17.20 21.32 2.30
C TYR A 209 -15.76 21.81 2.08
N ASP A 210 -15.55 22.83 1.28
CA ASP A 210 -14.26 23.54 1.07
C ASP A 210 -13.01 22.64 1.06
N TRP A 211 -12.90 21.80 0.04
CA TRP A 211 -11.79 20.84 -0.08
C TRP A 211 -10.41 21.48 0.02
N ALA A 212 -10.24 22.70 -0.54
CA ALA A 212 -8.96 23.40 -0.50
C ALA A 212 -8.52 23.69 0.94
N SER A 213 -9.43 24.21 1.77
CA SER A 213 -9.12 24.57 3.15
C SER A 213 -8.87 23.37 4.05
N ILE A 214 -9.50 22.21 3.80
CA ILE A 214 -9.32 21.00 4.61
C ILE A 214 -8.26 20.03 4.10
N SER A 215 -7.68 20.28 2.94
CA SER A 215 -6.78 19.39 2.19
C SER A 215 -5.61 18.83 3.02
N SER A 216 -4.96 19.68 3.82
CA SER A 216 -3.82 19.27 4.67
C SER A 216 -4.25 18.48 5.91
N MET A 217 -5.49 18.60 6.31
CA MET A 217 -6.04 18.05 7.55
C MET A 217 -6.59 16.63 7.38
N ILE A 218 -7.01 16.26 6.18
CA ILE A 218 -7.64 14.96 5.89
C ILE A 218 -6.67 13.98 5.25
N ASP A 219 -6.91 12.69 5.42
CA ASP A 219 -6.15 11.59 4.80
C ASP A 219 -6.87 11.04 3.57
N ARG A 220 -8.20 11.14 3.52
CA ARG A 220 -9.03 10.70 2.41
C ARG A 220 -10.11 11.72 2.10
N LEU A 221 -10.27 12.02 0.82
CA LEU A 221 -11.43 12.71 0.27
C LEU A 221 -12.18 11.71 -0.60
N ARG A 222 -13.43 11.38 -0.25
CA ARG A 222 -14.32 10.51 -1.03
C ARG A 222 -15.42 11.34 -1.64
N ILE A 223 -15.51 11.34 -2.97
CA ILE A 223 -16.45 12.19 -3.69
C ILE A 223 -17.62 11.33 -4.16
N MET A 224 -18.83 11.67 -3.80
CA MET A 224 -20.06 11.01 -4.26
C MET A 224 -20.35 11.39 -5.71
N THR A 225 -19.73 10.71 -6.67
CA THR A 225 -19.84 10.96 -8.10
C THR A 225 -20.94 10.11 -8.75
N TYR A 226 -22.10 10.10 -8.12
CA TYR A 226 -23.33 9.42 -8.57
C TYR A 226 -24.56 10.29 -8.26
N ASP A 227 -25.76 9.78 -8.60
CA ASP A 227 -27.04 10.49 -8.47
C ASP A 227 -27.12 11.81 -9.29
N TYR A 228 -26.43 11.83 -10.45
CA TYR A 228 -26.52 12.95 -11.38
C TYR A 228 -27.96 13.12 -11.92
N SER A 229 -28.60 12.03 -12.37
CA SER A 229 -29.97 12.02 -12.82
C SER A 229 -30.87 11.36 -11.76
N THR A 230 -31.72 12.16 -11.11
CA THR A 230 -32.68 11.66 -10.10
C THR A 230 -34.13 11.92 -10.49
N GLY A 231 -34.43 13.09 -11.07
CA GLY A 231 -35.80 13.50 -11.42
C GLY A 231 -36.24 13.14 -12.83
N SER A 232 -35.32 12.79 -13.73
CA SER A 232 -35.63 12.41 -15.12
C SER A 232 -34.65 11.33 -15.60
N PRO A 233 -35.04 10.55 -16.66
CA PRO A 233 -34.18 9.52 -17.22
C PRO A 233 -32.83 10.07 -17.68
N GLY A 234 -31.75 9.42 -17.25
CA GLY A 234 -30.38 9.81 -17.59
C GLY A 234 -29.32 9.02 -16.84
N PRO A 235 -28.03 9.26 -17.12
CA PRO A 235 -26.93 8.55 -16.50
C PRO A 235 -26.87 8.79 -15.00
N ILE A 236 -26.38 7.81 -14.26
CA ILE A 236 -26.23 7.87 -12.78
C ILE A 236 -25.05 8.77 -12.39
N GLY A 237 -23.96 8.75 -13.18
CA GLY A 237 -22.79 9.62 -12.99
C GLY A 237 -22.00 9.70 -14.29
N PRO A 238 -22.37 10.63 -15.23
CA PRO A 238 -21.70 10.77 -16.53
C PRO A 238 -20.19 10.94 -16.35
N ILE A 239 -19.38 10.18 -17.11
CA ILE A 239 -17.91 10.17 -16.91
C ILE A 239 -17.29 11.57 -17.03
N THR A 240 -17.79 12.42 -17.89
CA THR A 240 -17.30 13.80 -18.07
C THR A 240 -17.58 14.67 -16.83
N TRP A 241 -18.75 14.50 -16.21
CA TRP A 241 -19.09 15.19 -14.96
C TRP A 241 -18.26 14.67 -13.78
N VAL A 242 -18.05 13.34 -13.69
CA VAL A 242 -17.16 12.71 -12.71
C VAL A 242 -15.75 13.29 -12.84
N GLU A 243 -15.23 13.33 -14.07
CA GLU A 243 -13.89 13.81 -14.36
C GLU A 243 -13.71 15.31 -14.09
N GLN A 244 -14.72 16.14 -14.32
CA GLN A 244 -14.69 17.55 -13.95
C GLN A 244 -14.49 17.74 -12.44
N SER A 245 -15.19 16.97 -11.62
CA SER A 245 -15.03 17.02 -10.17
C SER A 245 -13.67 16.50 -9.71
N ILE A 246 -13.19 15.39 -10.29
CA ILE A 246 -11.84 14.86 -10.01
C ILE A 246 -10.76 15.87 -10.36
N SER A 247 -10.86 16.51 -11.53
CA SER A 247 -9.89 17.51 -11.99
C SER A 247 -9.77 18.68 -11.00
N TYR A 248 -10.89 19.14 -10.47
CA TYR A 248 -10.87 20.16 -9.41
C TYR A 248 -10.28 19.60 -8.11
N ALA A 249 -10.70 18.40 -7.69
CA ALA A 249 -10.19 17.78 -6.47
C ALA A 249 -8.67 17.70 -6.44
N VAL A 250 -8.04 17.20 -7.52
CA VAL A 250 -6.58 17.04 -7.60
C VAL A 250 -5.82 18.36 -7.75
N SER A 251 -6.51 19.45 -8.10
CA SER A 251 -5.91 20.79 -8.11
C SER A 251 -5.76 21.39 -6.71
N VAL A 252 -6.51 20.89 -5.72
CA VAL A 252 -6.54 21.44 -4.35
C VAL A 252 -6.24 20.41 -3.26
N VAL A 253 -6.30 19.11 -3.57
CA VAL A 253 -6.02 18.00 -2.66
C VAL A 253 -4.99 17.08 -3.32
N PRO A 254 -3.96 16.59 -2.60
CA PRO A 254 -3.03 15.59 -3.15
C PRO A 254 -3.78 14.39 -3.75
N ALA A 255 -3.49 14.07 -5.00
CA ALA A 255 -4.23 13.06 -5.78
C ALA A 255 -4.32 11.69 -5.06
N SER A 256 -3.28 11.29 -4.34
CA SER A 256 -3.26 10.04 -3.56
C SER A 256 -4.28 9.98 -2.42
N LYS A 257 -4.82 11.12 -1.98
CA LYS A 257 -5.89 11.22 -0.98
C LYS A 257 -7.28 11.19 -1.59
N VAL A 258 -7.41 11.35 -2.92
CA VAL A 258 -8.70 11.47 -3.62
C VAL A 258 -9.21 10.10 -4.05
N TYR A 259 -10.43 9.80 -3.67
CA TYR A 259 -11.23 8.67 -4.09
C TYR A 259 -12.56 9.17 -4.64
N PHE A 260 -13.14 8.48 -5.59
CA PHE A 260 -14.43 8.89 -6.13
C PHE A 260 -15.40 7.71 -6.27
N GLY A 261 -16.67 8.00 -6.11
CA GLY A 261 -17.73 7.03 -5.97
C GLY A 261 -18.11 6.36 -7.29
N VAL A 262 -18.33 5.05 -7.24
CA VAL A 262 -18.95 4.25 -8.29
C VAL A 262 -20.21 3.59 -7.73
N PRO A 263 -21.40 3.81 -8.35
CA PRO A 263 -22.63 3.20 -7.87
C PRO A 263 -22.71 1.74 -8.26
N GLY A 264 -23.07 0.88 -7.31
CA GLY A 264 -23.44 -0.52 -7.55
C GLY A 264 -24.92 -0.68 -7.88
N TYR A 265 -25.61 0.38 -8.29
CA TYR A 265 -27.04 0.39 -8.58
C TYR A 265 -27.34 1.13 -9.87
N GLY A 266 -28.55 0.89 -10.40
CA GLY A 266 -29.16 1.65 -11.47
C GLY A 266 -30.50 2.23 -11.06
N ARG A 267 -31.03 3.09 -11.89
CA ARG A 267 -32.36 3.67 -11.76
C ARG A 267 -33.15 3.45 -13.03
N ASP A 268 -34.45 3.24 -12.92
CA ASP A 268 -35.37 3.20 -14.05
C ASP A 268 -36.55 4.14 -13.85
N TRP A 269 -36.92 4.84 -14.89
CA TRP A 269 -37.98 5.85 -14.90
C TRP A 269 -39.10 5.42 -15.84
N VAL A 270 -40.31 5.74 -15.47
CA VAL A 270 -41.46 5.66 -16.38
C VAL A 270 -41.38 6.86 -17.33
N THR A 271 -41.31 6.58 -18.63
CA THR A 271 -41.23 7.62 -19.69
C THR A 271 -42.53 7.81 -20.42
N LYS A 272 -43.37 6.75 -20.51
CA LYS A 272 -44.67 6.78 -21.15
C LYS A 272 -45.60 5.78 -20.47
N VAL A 273 -46.91 6.07 -20.47
CA VAL A 273 -47.95 5.15 -20.03
C VAL A 273 -49.05 5.11 -21.09
N ASP A 274 -49.41 3.93 -21.53
CA ASP A 274 -50.51 3.66 -22.42
C ASP A 274 -51.58 2.88 -21.65
N GLY A 275 -52.85 3.34 -21.70
CA GLY A 275 -53.96 2.78 -20.95
C GLY A 275 -54.18 3.42 -19.56
N VAL A 276 -55.07 2.85 -18.77
CA VAL A 276 -55.42 3.33 -17.43
C VAL A 276 -54.80 2.39 -16.40
N CYS A 277 -53.87 2.88 -15.62
CA CYS A 277 -53.18 2.08 -14.60
C CYS A 277 -54.13 1.75 -13.43
N PRO A 278 -53.94 0.57 -12.79
CA PRO A 278 -54.60 0.24 -11.53
C PRO A 278 -54.38 1.32 -10.48
N SER A 279 -55.42 1.66 -9.73
CA SER A 279 -55.39 2.74 -8.74
C SER A 279 -54.31 2.57 -7.67
N ALA A 280 -54.02 1.31 -7.29
CA ALA A 280 -52.99 0.98 -6.29
C ALA A 280 -51.55 1.37 -6.71
N VAL A 281 -51.30 1.52 -8.01
CA VAL A 281 -49.94 1.81 -8.54
C VAL A 281 -49.90 3.07 -9.42
N ALA A 282 -51.02 3.70 -9.73
CA ALA A 282 -51.10 4.80 -10.67
C ALA A 282 -50.18 6.00 -10.31
N SER A 283 -50.01 6.30 -9.03
CA SER A 283 -49.18 7.42 -8.56
C SER A 283 -47.67 7.18 -8.74
N VAL A 284 -47.25 5.91 -8.74
CA VAL A 284 -45.83 5.53 -8.90
C VAL A 284 -45.50 5.08 -10.32
N ILE A 285 -46.52 4.88 -11.18
CA ILE A 285 -46.38 4.51 -12.58
C ILE A 285 -46.92 5.67 -13.44
N ALA A 286 -46.20 6.78 -13.38
CA ALA A 286 -46.50 7.96 -14.19
C ALA A 286 -45.17 8.59 -14.67
N PRO A 287 -45.15 9.25 -15.86
CA PRO A 287 -44.02 10.07 -16.25
C PRO A 287 -43.78 11.15 -15.20
N GLY A 288 -42.51 11.28 -14.78
CA GLY A 288 -42.12 12.19 -13.69
C GLY A 288 -42.24 11.64 -12.27
N ALA A 289 -42.78 10.42 -12.08
CA ALA A 289 -42.74 9.72 -10.80
C ALA A 289 -41.28 9.39 -10.41
N LYS A 290 -41.05 9.21 -9.10
CA LYS A 290 -39.73 8.82 -8.59
C LYS A 290 -39.23 7.53 -9.27
N ALA A 291 -37.97 7.55 -9.73
CA ALA A 291 -37.36 6.37 -10.33
C ALA A 291 -37.34 5.18 -9.36
N ALA A 292 -37.55 3.98 -9.89
CA ALA A 292 -37.23 2.76 -9.16
C ALA A 292 -35.71 2.54 -9.18
N THR A 293 -35.20 1.92 -8.11
CA THR A 293 -33.76 1.57 -8.00
C THR A 293 -33.63 0.06 -8.11
N PHE A 294 -32.59 -0.42 -8.80
CA PHE A 294 -32.23 -1.82 -8.88
C PHE A 294 -30.72 -1.98 -8.66
N VAL A 295 -30.28 -3.13 -8.16
CA VAL A 295 -28.84 -3.39 -7.99
C VAL A 295 -28.21 -3.77 -9.33
N MET A 296 -26.95 -3.41 -9.53
CA MET A 296 -26.23 -3.60 -10.79
C MET A 296 -26.23 -5.08 -11.25
N ARG A 297 -25.99 -6.02 -10.32
CA ARG A 297 -25.96 -7.45 -10.63
C ARG A 297 -27.27 -8.00 -11.19
N ASP A 298 -28.38 -7.30 -10.97
CA ASP A 298 -29.70 -7.72 -11.47
C ASP A 298 -30.09 -7.06 -12.80
N ALA A 299 -29.26 -6.14 -13.31
CA ALA A 299 -29.56 -5.36 -14.51
C ALA A 299 -29.81 -6.23 -15.75
N ALA A 300 -28.96 -7.25 -15.98
CA ALA A 300 -29.12 -8.17 -17.11
C ALA A 300 -30.41 -8.99 -17.01
N ASN A 301 -30.74 -9.46 -15.81
CA ASN A 301 -31.99 -10.21 -15.55
C ASN A 301 -33.20 -9.29 -15.71
N LEU A 302 -33.15 -8.05 -15.26
CA LEU A 302 -34.22 -7.07 -15.45
C LEU A 302 -34.47 -6.83 -16.94
N ALA A 303 -33.40 -6.58 -17.72
CA ALA A 303 -33.53 -6.35 -19.17
C ALA A 303 -34.12 -7.59 -19.88
N SER A 304 -33.53 -8.77 -19.66
CA SER A 304 -33.94 -10.02 -20.32
C SER A 304 -35.38 -10.44 -19.97
N SER A 305 -35.84 -10.19 -18.73
CA SER A 305 -37.20 -10.47 -18.29
C SER A 305 -38.27 -9.73 -19.10
N TYR A 306 -37.92 -8.64 -19.76
CA TYR A 306 -38.79 -7.85 -20.62
C TYR A 306 -38.31 -7.82 -22.09
N GLY A 307 -37.43 -8.74 -22.50
CA GLY A 307 -36.97 -8.85 -23.89
C GLY A 307 -36.09 -7.65 -24.34
N ALA A 308 -35.54 -6.87 -23.38
CA ALA A 308 -34.67 -5.75 -23.69
C ALA A 308 -33.21 -6.17 -23.67
N THR A 309 -32.38 -5.45 -24.45
CA THR A 309 -30.93 -5.63 -24.48
C THR A 309 -30.25 -4.32 -24.05
N PRO A 310 -29.40 -4.33 -23.02
CA PRO A 310 -28.64 -3.17 -22.63
C PRO A 310 -27.67 -2.71 -23.73
N THR A 311 -27.58 -1.42 -23.94
CA THR A 311 -26.61 -0.78 -24.85
C THR A 311 -25.71 0.15 -24.06
N TYR A 312 -24.45 0.25 -24.48
CA TYR A 312 -23.47 1.13 -23.84
C TYR A 312 -23.45 2.50 -24.51
N ASN A 313 -23.63 3.54 -23.73
CA ASN A 313 -23.53 4.93 -24.18
C ASN A 313 -22.09 5.44 -23.96
N ASN A 314 -21.35 5.59 -25.06
CA ASN A 314 -19.96 6.02 -24.99
C ASN A 314 -19.76 7.44 -24.46
N THR A 315 -20.74 8.35 -24.64
CA THR A 315 -20.66 9.74 -24.18
C THR A 315 -20.68 9.82 -22.66
N PHE A 316 -21.51 9.00 -22.03
CA PHE A 316 -21.67 8.98 -20.57
C PHE A 316 -20.88 7.86 -19.91
N ALA A 317 -20.36 6.91 -20.70
CA ALA A 317 -19.71 5.70 -20.24
C ALA A 317 -20.60 4.90 -19.27
N GLU A 318 -21.89 4.72 -19.63
CA GLU A 318 -22.89 3.98 -18.86
C GLU A 318 -23.79 3.14 -19.78
N ALA A 319 -24.36 2.09 -19.21
CA ALA A 319 -25.32 1.25 -19.91
C ALA A 319 -26.75 1.74 -19.71
N THR A 320 -27.57 1.53 -20.74
CA THR A 320 -29.00 1.89 -20.73
C THR A 320 -29.81 0.89 -21.52
N PHE A 321 -31.06 0.72 -21.15
CA PHE A 321 -32.06 -0.04 -21.92
C PHE A 321 -33.46 0.49 -21.67
N THR A 322 -34.36 0.24 -22.62
CA THR A 322 -35.77 0.59 -22.52
C THR A 322 -36.61 -0.67 -22.64
N TYR A 323 -37.65 -0.79 -21.83
CA TYR A 323 -38.51 -1.94 -21.78
C TYR A 323 -39.96 -1.54 -21.49
N GLN A 324 -40.90 -2.44 -21.77
CA GLN A 324 -42.32 -2.26 -21.47
C GLN A 324 -42.71 -3.20 -20.34
N LYS A 325 -43.51 -2.68 -19.39
CA LYS A 325 -44.06 -3.44 -18.27
C LYS A 325 -45.58 -3.23 -18.20
N VAL A 326 -46.31 -4.33 -18.23
CA VAL A 326 -47.78 -4.31 -18.09
C VAL A 326 -48.16 -4.41 -16.62
N TYR A 327 -49.09 -3.58 -16.22
CA TYR A 327 -49.68 -3.58 -14.88
C TYR A 327 -51.19 -3.83 -15.02
N THR A 328 -51.71 -4.85 -14.32
CA THR A 328 -53.11 -5.25 -14.30
C THR A 328 -53.68 -5.11 -12.89
N GLY A 329 -54.95 -4.78 -12.79
CA GLY A 329 -55.62 -4.60 -11.50
C GLY A 329 -56.97 -3.92 -11.63
N THR A 330 -57.35 -3.13 -10.63
CA THR A 330 -58.64 -2.44 -10.55
C THR A 330 -58.42 -0.92 -10.64
N ALA A 331 -59.17 -0.26 -11.52
CA ALA A 331 -59.21 1.20 -11.63
C ALA A 331 -59.97 1.82 -10.44
N SER A 332 -59.90 3.15 -10.31
CA SER A 332 -60.61 3.89 -9.23
C SER A 332 -62.14 3.77 -9.27
N ASN A 333 -62.68 3.41 -10.41
CA ASN A 333 -64.13 3.16 -10.58
C ASN A 333 -64.56 1.70 -10.30
N GLY A 334 -63.65 0.85 -9.78
CA GLY A 334 -63.90 -0.56 -9.45
C GLY A 334 -63.83 -1.54 -10.62
N LEU A 335 -63.60 -1.08 -11.86
CA LEU A 335 -63.53 -1.93 -13.04
C LEU A 335 -62.12 -2.49 -13.25
N ALA A 336 -62.02 -3.69 -13.83
CA ALA A 336 -60.74 -4.28 -14.24
C ALA A 336 -60.06 -3.38 -15.28
N THR A 337 -58.77 -3.17 -15.12
CA THR A 337 -58.00 -2.31 -15.99
C THR A 337 -56.55 -2.80 -16.18
N SER A 338 -55.91 -2.32 -17.22
CA SER A 338 -54.47 -2.51 -17.43
C SER A 338 -53.86 -1.30 -18.08
N CYS A 339 -52.58 -1.10 -17.82
CA CYS A 339 -51.73 -0.14 -18.52
C CYS A 339 -50.39 -0.75 -18.86
N THR A 340 -49.75 -0.19 -19.90
CA THR A 340 -48.38 -0.52 -20.28
C THR A 340 -47.51 0.70 -20.01
N ALA A 341 -46.54 0.55 -19.12
CA ALA A 341 -45.53 1.59 -18.89
C ALA A 341 -44.26 1.30 -19.70
N THR A 342 -43.82 2.27 -20.49
CA THR A 342 -42.50 2.27 -21.07
C THR A 342 -41.52 2.82 -20.03
N ARG A 343 -40.44 2.09 -19.76
CA ARG A 343 -39.45 2.42 -18.73
C ARG A 343 -38.06 2.48 -19.36
N THR A 344 -37.26 3.46 -18.94
CA THR A 344 -35.86 3.61 -19.37
C THR A 344 -34.95 3.49 -18.15
N ALA A 345 -34.04 2.52 -18.20
CA ALA A 345 -33.06 2.23 -17.16
C ALA A 345 -31.68 2.75 -17.53
N TRP A 346 -30.97 3.24 -16.54
CA TRP A 346 -29.54 3.60 -16.63
C TRP A 346 -28.79 2.99 -15.47
N TYR A 347 -27.57 2.49 -15.73
CA TYR A 347 -26.69 1.90 -14.71
C TYR A 347 -25.24 1.86 -15.19
N GLN A 348 -24.32 1.66 -14.25
CA GLN A 348 -22.92 1.41 -14.59
C GLN A 348 -22.70 -0.09 -14.77
N SER A 349 -22.15 -0.49 -15.93
CA SER A 349 -21.77 -1.87 -16.26
C SER A 349 -20.30 -2.14 -15.92
N ALA A 350 -19.81 -3.36 -16.14
CA ALA A 350 -18.39 -3.70 -16.05
C ALA A 350 -17.50 -2.77 -16.88
N GLN A 351 -17.94 -2.47 -18.12
CA GLN A 351 -17.23 -1.51 -18.99
C GLN A 351 -17.21 -0.09 -18.38
N SER A 352 -18.31 0.31 -17.72
CA SER A 352 -18.39 1.59 -17.00
C SER A 352 -17.41 1.68 -15.85
N TRP A 353 -17.28 0.61 -15.07
CA TRP A 353 -16.35 0.56 -13.95
C TRP A 353 -14.89 0.52 -14.40
N ALA A 354 -14.58 -0.22 -15.49
CA ALA A 354 -13.25 -0.20 -16.10
C ALA A 354 -12.85 1.21 -16.54
N ALA A 355 -13.75 1.93 -17.24
CA ALA A 355 -13.50 3.30 -17.69
C ALA A 355 -13.23 4.25 -16.52
N ARG A 356 -13.93 4.06 -15.39
CA ARG A 356 -13.71 4.83 -14.16
C ARG A 356 -12.41 4.44 -13.47
N ALA A 357 -12.10 3.15 -13.38
CA ALA A 357 -10.83 2.68 -12.82
C ALA A 357 -9.61 3.26 -13.57
N GLN A 358 -9.71 3.48 -14.89
CA GLN A 358 -8.65 4.13 -15.69
C GLN A 358 -8.39 5.58 -15.25
N LEU A 359 -9.38 6.30 -14.70
CA LEU A 359 -9.18 7.64 -14.14
C LEU A 359 -8.23 7.64 -12.94
N VAL A 360 -8.14 6.50 -12.22
CA VAL A 360 -7.19 6.34 -11.12
C VAL A 360 -5.76 6.48 -11.63
N SER A 361 -5.42 5.85 -12.75
CA SER A 361 -4.10 6.01 -13.39
C SER A 361 -3.91 7.41 -13.96
N LYS A 362 -4.90 7.91 -14.71
CA LYS A 362 -4.84 9.22 -15.37
C LYS A 362 -4.51 10.35 -14.40
N TYR A 363 -5.08 10.31 -13.21
CA TYR A 363 -4.93 11.35 -12.18
C TYR A 363 -4.06 10.92 -10.99
N ARG A 364 -3.54 9.68 -10.98
CA ARG A 364 -2.78 9.08 -9.86
C ARG A 364 -3.52 9.10 -8.53
N LEU A 365 -4.82 8.78 -8.58
CA LEU A 365 -5.71 8.84 -7.42
C LEU A 365 -5.44 7.72 -6.41
N GLY A 366 -5.98 7.88 -5.19
CA GLY A 366 -6.03 6.82 -4.19
C GLY A 366 -6.86 5.62 -4.64
N GLY A 367 -7.96 5.84 -5.37
CA GLY A 367 -8.79 4.76 -5.90
C GLY A 367 -10.23 5.17 -6.21
N ILE A 368 -11.07 4.15 -6.41
CA ILE A 368 -12.52 4.25 -6.53
C ILE A 368 -13.20 3.72 -5.26
N THR A 369 -14.43 4.17 -4.98
CA THR A 369 -15.22 3.78 -3.82
C THR A 369 -16.60 3.30 -4.23
N ALA A 370 -16.95 2.04 -3.95
CA ALA A 370 -18.26 1.47 -4.29
C ALA A 370 -19.36 1.88 -3.30
N TRP A 371 -20.45 2.40 -3.80
CA TRP A 371 -21.72 2.47 -3.07
C TRP A 371 -22.70 1.42 -3.62
N THR A 372 -22.82 0.22 -3.02
CA THR A 372 -22.03 -0.36 -1.92
C THR A 372 -21.45 -1.69 -2.39
N PHE A 373 -20.51 -2.27 -1.64
CA PHE A 373 -20.12 -3.65 -1.89
C PHE A 373 -21.33 -4.58 -1.90
N GLY A 374 -21.29 -5.62 -2.73
CA GLY A 374 -22.33 -6.62 -2.88
C GLY A 374 -23.52 -6.20 -3.75
N MET A 375 -23.53 -4.99 -4.31
CA MET A 375 -24.49 -4.56 -5.34
C MET A 375 -23.97 -4.76 -6.77
N GLU A 376 -22.65 -4.81 -6.92
CA GLU A 376 -21.95 -4.93 -8.20
C GLU A 376 -22.15 -6.30 -8.86
N ASP A 377 -22.05 -6.32 -10.17
CA ASP A 377 -21.87 -7.54 -10.93
C ASP A 377 -20.41 -8.03 -10.77
N PRO A 378 -20.16 -9.34 -10.57
CA PRO A 378 -18.80 -9.88 -10.46
C PRO A 378 -17.87 -9.50 -11.63
N THR A 379 -18.42 -9.39 -12.85
CA THR A 379 -17.64 -8.96 -14.03
C THR A 379 -17.14 -7.52 -13.91
N ALA A 380 -17.76 -6.68 -13.09
CA ALA A 380 -17.31 -5.31 -12.85
C ALA A 380 -16.05 -5.29 -11.97
N THR A 381 -16.00 -6.10 -10.92
CA THR A 381 -14.79 -6.23 -10.10
C THR A 381 -13.64 -6.87 -10.89
N ASP A 382 -13.92 -7.81 -11.79
CA ASP A 382 -12.92 -8.40 -12.69
C ASP A 382 -12.37 -7.35 -13.67
N ALA A 383 -13.24 -6.48 -14.21
CA ALA A 383 -12.82 -5.38 -15.08
C ALA A 383 -11.94 -4.35 -14.32
N VAL A 384 -12.28 -4.03 -13.08
CA VAL A 384 -11.43 -3.20 -12.20
C VAL A 384 -10.10 -3.90 -11.92
N ARG A 385 -10.10 -5.23 -11.68
CA ARG A 385 -8.87 -6.01 -11.45
C ARG A 385 -7.93 -5.97 -12.64
N GLN A 386 -8.45 -6.08 -13.86
CA GLN A 386 -7.64 -5.96 -15.08
C GLN A 386 -6.94 -4.59 -15.15
N VAL A 387 -7.66 -3.50 -14.86
CA VAL A 387 -7.07 -2.16 -14.80
C VAL A 387 -6.03 -2.07 -13.67
N ALA A 388 -6.38 -2.56 -12.48
CA ALA A 388 -5.50 -2.56 -11.31
C ALA A 388 -4.19 -3.33 -11.55
N GLN A 389 -4.26 -4.43 -12.32
CA GLN A 389 -3.13 -5.22 -12.75
C GLN A 389 -2.25 -4.43 -13.74
N ALA A 390 -2.87 -3.79 -14.74
CA ALA A 390 -2.17 -3.00 -15.75
C ALA A 390 -1.44 -1.77 -15.18
N ILE A 391 -1.91 -1.24 -14.05
CA ILE A 391 -1.30 -0.10 -13.35
C ILE A 391 -0.57 -0.52 -12.06
N ALA A 392 -0.33 -1.83 -11.88
CA ALA A 392 0.41 -2.33 -10.72
C ALA A 392 1.81 -1.70 -10.68
N PRO A 393 2.29 -1.30 -9.51
CA PRO A 393 3.63 -0.75 -9.40
C PRO A 393 4.67 -1.85 -9.65
N ASP A 394 5.74 -1.50 -10.34
CA ASP A 394 6.85 -2.42 -10.59
C ASP A 394 7.49 -2.85 -9.28
N GLN A 395 7.77 -4.14 -9.16
CA GLN A 395 8.61 -4.68 -8.10
C GLN A 395 10.07 -4.41 -8.45
N ILE A 396 10.83 -3.83 -7.52
CA ILE A 396 12.26 -3.61 -7.67
C ILE A 396 13.02 -4.67 -6.88
N LEU A 397 13.84 -5.46 -7.57
CA LEU A 397 14.82 -6.35 -6.96
C LEU A 397 16.11 -5.57 -6.74
N SER A 398 16.51 -5.43 -5.48
CA SER A 398 17.74 -4.70 -5.12
C SER A 398 18.76 -5.65 -4.50
N THR A 399 19.99 -5.53 -4.92
CA THR A 399 21.13 -6.26 -4.35
C THR A 399 22.25 -5.31 -3.98
N ILE A 400 23.12 -5.76 -3.08
CA ILE A 400 24.32 -5.02 -2.65
C ILE A 400 25.53 -5.93 -2.72
N SER A 401 26.64 -5.40 -3.19
CA SER A 401 27.95 -6.05 -3.18
C SER A 401 29.03 -5.08 -2.70
N THR A 402 30.10 -5.66 -2.19
CA THR A 402 31.30 -4.92 -1.77
C THR A 402 32.52 -5.56 -2.42
N ASN A 403 33.53 -4.77 -2.74
CA ASN A 403 34.79 -5.29 -3.31
C ASN A 403 35.57 -6.16 -2.30
N GLN A 404 35.30 -6.02 -1.00
CA GLN A 404 35.90 -6.77 0.09
C GLN A 404 34.97 -6.82 1.31
N ASN A 405 35.15 -7.78 2.20
CA ASN A 405 34.31 -7.94 3.41
C ASN A 405 34.93 -7.26 4.64
N SER A 406 36.21 -6.86 4.55
CA SER A 406 36.91 -6.11 5.59
C SER A 406 37.82 -5.04 4.96
N VAL A 407 37.99 -3.94 5.65
CA VAL A 407 38.79 -2.81 5.21
C VAL A 407 39.65 -2.32 6.37
N ALA A 408 40.87 -1.90 6.06
CA ALA A 408 41.74 -1.31 7.07
C ALA A 408 41.27 0.10 7.48
N TYR A 409 41.50 0.48 8.72
CA TYR A 409 41.19 1.82 9.22
C TYR A 409 41.71 2.91 8.27
N ALA A 410 40.92 3.97 8.10
CA ALA A 410 41.16 5.07 7.17
C ALA A 410 41.26 4.67 5.69
N SER A 411 40.83 3.45 5.33
CA SER A 411 40.73 3.00 3.94
C SER A 411 39.29 2.90 3.51
N PRO A 412 38.97 3.29 2.26
CA PRO A 412 37.60 3.20 1.76
C PRO A 412 37.24 1.80 1.29
N ILE A 413 35.94 1.46 1.40
CA ILE A 413 35.35 0.31 0.77
C ILE A 413 34.48 0.75 -0.41
N ASN A 414 34.53 0.03 -1.54
CA ASN A 414 33.68 0.25 -2.67
C ASN A 414 32.43 -0.63 -2.52
N ILE A 415 31.27 0.00 -2.68
CA ILE A 415 29.95 -0.63 -2.54
C ILE A 415 29.21 -0.43 -3.86
N THR A 416 28.60 -1.49 -4.37
CA THR A 416 27.79 -1.43 -5.58
C THR A 416 26.39 -1.93 -5.27
N GLY A 417 25.38 -1.14 -5.59
CA GLY A 417 23.97 -1.51 -5.61
C GLY A 417 23.53 -1.86 -7.02
N THR A 418 22.73 -2.92 -7.17
CA THR A 418 22.09 -3.27 -8.45
C THR A 418 20.58 -3.27 -8.25
N PHE A 419 19.88 -2.59 -9.16
CA PHE A 419 18.43 -2.42 -9.14
C PHE A 419 17.84 -2.84 -10.47
N GLN A 420 16.96 -3.83 -10.45
CA GLN A 420 16.38 -4.41 -11.65
C GLN A 420 14.94 -4.85 -11.41
N LEU A 421 14.17 -4.97 -12.48
CA LEU A 421 12.86 -5.63 -12.45
C LEU A 421 13.02 -7.16 -12.30
N PRO A 422 11.96 -7.92 -11.99
CA PRO A 422 12.01 -9.38 -11.90
C PRO A 422 12.51 -10.08 -13.18
N ASP A 423 12.30 -9.48 -14.34
CA ASP A 423 12.81 -9.96 -15.65
C ASP A 423 14.28 -9.59 -15.91
N LYS A 424 14.96 -9.01 -14.93
CA LYS A 424 16.35 -8.52 -14.97
C LYS A 424 16.55 -7.24 -15.79
N THR A 425 15.48 -6.59 -16.25
CA THR A 425 15.60 -5.27 -16.89
C THR A 425 16.17 -4.24 -15.89
N PRO A 426 17.25 -3.53 -16.22
CA PRO A 426 17.84 -2.52 -15.35
C PRO A 426 16.84 -1.37 -15.07
N VAL A 427 16.82 -0.88 -13.83
CA VAL A 427 15.99 0.26 -13.43
C VAL A 427 16.83 1.53 -13.38
N ALA A 428 16.77 2.32 -14.43
CA ALA A 428 17.44 3.62 -14.52
C ALA A 428 16.66 4.74 -13.80
N GLY A 429 17.36 5.75 -13.30
CA GLY A 429 16.75 6.95 -12.73
C GLY A 429 16.03 6.70 -11.39
N LEU A 430 16.30 5.60 -10.70
CA LEU A 430 15.74 5.30 -9.38
C LEU A 430 16.55 6.05 -8.31
N THR A 431 15.90 6.87 -7.51
CA THR A 431 16.50 7.46 -6.32
C THR A 431 16.65 6.41 -5.24
N VAL A 432 17.86 6.21 -4.75
CA VAL A 432 18.22 5.22 -3.75
C VAL A 432 19.04 5.85 -2.63
N ARG A 433 18.94 5.29 -1.44
CA ARG A 433 19.76 5.67 -0.27
C ARG A 433 20.70 4.53 0.07
N LEU A 434 21.97 4.86 0.29
CA LEU A 434 22.89 3.99 0.99
C LEU A 434 22.75 4.25 2.48
N GLU A 435 22.40 3.22 3.23
CA GLU A 435 22.20 3.28 4.67
C GLU A 435 23.27 2.49 5.39
N LEU A 436 23.71 3.03 6.53
CA LEU A 436 24.74 2.46 7.41
C LEU A 436 24.17 2.25 8.80
N LYS A 437 24.56 1.15 9.42
CA LYS A 437 24.34 0.87 10.85
C LYS A 437 25.64 0.33 11.45
N GLU A 438 26.34 1.14 12.24
CA GLU A 438 27.55 0.71 12.95
C GLU A 438 27.20 -0.13 14.18
N VAL A 439 28.13 -0.95 14.62
CA VAL A 439 27.99 -1.73 15.86
C VAL A 439 27.66 -0.80 17.03
N GLY A 440 26.62 -1.14 17.79
CA GLY A 440 26.07 -0.33 18.88
C GLY A 440 24.93 0.62 18.48
N GLU A 441 24.69 0.84 17.18
CA GLU A 441 23.53 1.61 16.70
C GLU A 441 22.29 0.71 16.59
N SER A 442 21.14 1.24 16.99
CA SER A 442 19.84 0.56 16.86
C SER A 442 19.11 0.90 15.57
N THR A 443 19.45 2.04 14.94
CA THR A 443 18.78 2.59 13.76
C THR A 443 19.71 2.71 12.56
N TRP A 444 19.14 2.60 11.37
CA TRP A 444 19.83 2.90 10.13
C TRP A 444 19.89 4.40 9.90
N ARG A 445 21.03 4.90 9.44
CA ARG A 445 21.18 6.31 9.01
C ARG A 445 21.52 6.36 7.53
N SER A 446 20.87 7.24 6.80
CA SER A 446 21.22 7.53 5.40
C SER A 446 22.58 8.25 5.38
N ILE A 447 23.46 7.79 4.51
CA ILE A 447 24.79 8.37 4.34
C ILE A 447 25.04 8.91 2.94
N LEU A 448 24.24 8.47 1.96
CA LEU A 448 24.33 8.91 0.58
C LEU A 448 22.97 8.72 -0.11
N ASP A 449 22.51 9.76 -0.78
CA ASP A 449 21.44 9.69 -1.76
C ASP A 449 22.07 9.66 -3.16
N ALA A 450 21.61 8.74 -4.00
CA ALA A 450 22.13 8.54 -5.35
C ALA A 450 21.00 8.17 -6.32
N THR A 451 21.29 8.23 -7.61
CA THR A 451 20.36 7.82 -8.68
C THR A 451 21.01 6.72 -9.50
N THR A 452 20.24 5.66 -9.83
CA THR A 452 20.75 4.55 -10.65
C THR A 452 21.07 4.99 -12.08
N GLY A 453 22.18 4.47 -12.62
CA GLY A 453 22.56 4.64 -14.02
C GLY A 453 21.62 3.90 -14.98
N GLN A 454 21.90 4.01 -16.29
CA GLN A 454 21.14 3.30 -17.35
C GLN A 454 21.24 1.77 -17.21
N ASP A 455 22.29 1.29 -16.56
CA ASP A 455 22.56 -0.11 -16.24
C ASP A 455 21.91 -0.59 -14.93
N GLY A 456 21.15 0.28 -14.26
CA GLY A 456 20.55 0.00 -12.96
C GLY A 456 21.55 -0.07 -11.81
N LEU A 457 22.79 0.43 -11.98
CA LEU A 457 23.82 0.39 -10.96
C LEU A 457 23.95 1.72 -10.21
N VAL A 458 24.38 1.60 -8.95
CA VAL A 458 24.90 2.71 -8.13
C VAL A 458 26.19 2.26 -7.51
N ALA A 459 27.26 3.06 -7.66
CA ALA A 459 28.53 2.86 -7.00
C ALA A 459 28.73 3.93 -5.91
N ALA A 460 29.19 3.49 -4.76
CA ALA A 460 29.51 4.35 -3.64
C ALA A 460 30.88 3.99 -3.06
N ARG A 461 31.55 4.97 -2.45
CA ARG A 461 32.80 4.80 -1.74
C ARG A 461 32.62 5.30 -0.32
N LEU A 462 32.82 4.41 0.65
CA LEU A 462 32.51 4.67 2.06
C LEU A 462 33.74 4.41 2.94
N MET A 463 33.93 5.24 3.95
CA MET A 463 34.79 4.98 5.10
C MET A 463 33.92 4.73 6.32
N ILE A 464 34.23 3.67 7.08
CA ILE A 464 33.51 3.29 8.30
C ILE A 464 34.41 3.53 9.53
N GLY A 465 33.82 3.85 10.66
CA GLY A 465 34.52 4.06 11.94
C GLY A 465 34.56 2.83 12.83
N LYS A 466 33.66 1.86 12.59
CA LYS A 466 33.54 0.59 13.31
C LYS A 466 33.07 -0.50 12.38
N ASN A 467 33.05 -1.75 12.86
CA ASN A 467 32.30 -2.80 12.18
C ASN A 467 30.86 -2.34 11.91
N ALA A 468 30.35 -2.56 10.72
CA ALA A 468 29.09 -1.99 10.29
C ALA A 468 28.32 -2.95 9.37
N ALA A 469 27.03 -2.72 9.25
CA ALA A 469 26.19 -3.23 8.19
C ALA A 469 25.81 -2.08 7.24
N VAL A 470 25.72 -2.37 5.95
CA VAL A 470 25.28 -1.45 4.90
C VAL A 470 24.17 -2.09 4.09
N ARG A 471 23.24 -1.27 3.57
CA ARG A 471 22.20 -1.68 2.66
C ARG A 471 21.79 -0.52 1.76
N PHE A 472 21.17 -0.82 0.65
CA PHE A 472 20.45 0.16 -0.15
C PHE A 472 18.95 0.09 0.10
N SER A 473 18.29 1.24 0.05
CA SER A 473 16.82 1.35 0.09
C SER A 473 16.32 2.36 -0.96
N SER A 474 15.09 2.17 -1.43
CA SER A 474 14.37 3.15 -2.24
C SER A 474 12.93 3.26 -1.76
N ASP A 475 12.36 4.47 -1.82
CA ASP A 475 10.98 4.71 -1.46
C ASP A 475 10.02 4.24 -2.57
N ALA A 476 8.78 3.93 -2.17
CA ALA A 476 7.72 3.69 -3.13
C ALA A 476 7.38 4.98 -3.88
N THR A 477 7.09 4.83 -5.18
CA THR A 477 6.52 5.87 -6.02
C THR A 477 5.18 5.40 -6.57
N TRP A 478 4.54 6.21 -7.42
CA TRP A 478 3.35 5.73 -8.12
C TRP A 478 3.65 4.48 -8.98
N ASP A 479 4.77 4.46 -9.67
CA ASP A 479 5.09 3.43 -10.64
C ASP A 479 5.91 2.27 -10.07
N ARG A 480 6.41 2.37 -8.83
CA ARG A 480 7.37 1.41 -8.24
C ARG A 480 7.10 1.17 -6.76
N LEU A 481 7.26 -0.08 -6.33
CA LEU A 481 7.25 -0.45 -4.91
C LEU A 481 8.55 0.03 -4.24
N ALA A 482 8.50 0.26 -2.92
CA ALA A 482 9.71 0.42 -2.12
C ALA A 482 10.56 -0.84 -2.23
N SER A 483 11.87 -0.68 -2.25
CA SER A 483 12.79 -1.81 -2.23
C SER A 483 13.90 -1.64 -1.20
N GLN A 484 14.43 -2.77 -0.74
CA GLN A 484 15.54 -2.81 0.19
C GLN A 484 16.42 -4.01 -0.16
N SER A 485 17.74 -3.78 -0.26
CA SER A 485 18.69 -4.87 -0.45
C SER A 485 18.85 -5.68 0.84
N ALA A 486 19.41 -6.87 0.72
CA ALA A 486 19.94 -7.58 1.89
C ALA A 486 21.00 -6.71 2.61
N GLU A 487 21.17 -6.93 3.90
CA GLU A 487 22.23 -6.30 4.68
C GLU A 487 23.59 -6.92 4.31
N LYS A 488 24.61 -6.09 4.14
CA LYS A 488 25.99 -6.51 3.91
C LYS A 488 26.85 -6.07 5.07
N SER A 489 27.40 -7.03 5.83
CA SER A 489 28.35 -6.74 6.90
C SER A 489 29.72 -6.37 6.33
N VAL A 490 30.34 -5.37 6.90
CA VAL A 490 31.70 -4.91 6.61
C VAL A 490 32.47 -4.80 7.92
N ALA A 491 33.58 -5.50 7.99
CA ALA A 491 34.46 -5.42 9.13
C ALA A 491 35.52 -4.32 8.94
N LEU A 492 35.84 -3.61 10.02
CA LEU A 492 36.93 -2.67 10.07
C LEU A 492 38.10 -3.30 10.82
N THR A 493 39.27 -3.40 10.18
CA THR A 493 40.50 -3.88 10.81
C THR A 493 41.38 -2.71 11.24
N ARG A 494 42.15 -2.92 12.29
CA ARG A 494 43.14 -1.94 12.71
C ARG A 494 44.25 -1.82 11.66
N LEU A 495 44.80 -0.61 11.46
CA LEU A 495 45.99 -0.37 10.69
C LEU A 495 47.20 -0.44 11.64
N ILE A 496 48.15 -1.33 11.33
CA ILE A 496 49.35 -1.55 12.15
C ILE A 496 50.56 -1.11 11.35
N SER A 497 51.29 -0.16 11.88
CA SER A 497 52.64 0.24 11.39
C SER A 497 53.70 -0.30 12.31
N VAL A 498 54.80 -0.83 11.75
CA VAL A 498 55.90 -1.42 12.50
C VAL A 498 57.23 -0.81 12.03
N LEU A 499 58.07 -0.47 12.96
CA LEU A 499 59.42 0.02 12.73
C LEU A 499 60.44 -0.95 13.38
N PRO A 500 60.79 -2.06 12.71
CA PRO A 500 61.73 -3.01 13.21
C PRO A 500 63.17 -2.54 12.93
N PRO A 501 64.17 -2.97 13.72
CA PRO A 501 65.54 -2.83 13.33
C PRO A 501 65.88 -3.74 12.13
N ALA A 502 66.75 -3.33 11.24
CA ALA A 502 67.13 -4.14 10.10
C ALA A 502 67.90 -5.41 10.51
N SER A 503 68.68 -5.30 11.62
CA SER A 503 69.45 -6.40 12.17
C SER A 503 69.65 -6.26 13.68
N ALA A 504 70.02 -7.38 14.35
CA ALA A 504 70.33 -7.43 15.76
C ALA A 504 71.45 -8.45 16.00
N LEU A 505 72.21 -8.24 17.10
CA LEU A 505 73.17 -9.24 17.53
C LEU A 505 72.51 -10.42 18.24
N VAL A 506 73.10 -11.61 18.03
CA VAL A 506 72.63 -12.82 18.73
C VAL A 506 72.75 -12.63 20.24
N ASP A 507 71.78 -13.16 21.00
CA ASP A 507 71.73 -13.07 22.47
C ASP A 507 71.75 -11.63 23.03
N THR A 508 71.43 -10.64 22.21
CA THR A 508 71.35 -9.23 22.60
C THR A 508 69.87 -8.73 22.52
N LEU A 509 69.51 -7.92 23.53
CA LEU A 509 68.19 -7.29 23.55
C LEU A 509 68.04 -6.28 22.42
N PHE A 510 67.02 -6.39 21.62
CA PHE A 510 66.61 -5.40 20.62
C PHE A 510 65.18 -5.01 20.77
N THR A 511 64.80 -3.88 20.21
CA THR A 511 63.42 -3.36 20.30
C THR A 511 62.73 -3.28 18.93
N ILE A 512 61.44 -3.61 18.90
CA ILE A 512 60.53 -3.43 17.79
C ILE A 512 59.50 -2.40 18.23
N THR A 513 59.39 -1.29 17.55
CA THR A 513 58.40 -0.26 17.85
C THR A 513 57.32 -0.21 16.76
N GLY A 514 56.17 0.33 17.09
CA GLY A 514 55.09 0.51 16.13
C GLY A 514 53.94 1.29 16.70
N ALA A 515 52.92 1.44 15.86
CA ALA A 515 51.66 2.08 16.26
C ALA A 515 50.46 1.38 15.63
N VAL A 516 49.33 1.47 16.31
CA VAL A 516 48.02 0.95 15.88
C VAL A 516 47.06 2.10 15.71
N GLN A 517 46.28 2.08 14.63
CA GLN A 517 45.21 3.03 14.38
C GLN A 517 43.87 2.28 14.29
N PRO A 518 42.74 2.85 14.79
CA PRO A 518 42.68 4.12 15.53
C PRO A 518 43.46 4.05 16.81
N HIS A 519 43.99 5.23 17.26
CA HIS A 519 44.74 5.34 18.50
C HIS A 519 43.85 5.06 19.70
N GLU A 520 44.18 4.02 20.46
CA GLU A 520 43.50 3.64 21.70
C GLU A 520 44.53 3.16 22.72
N THR A 521 44.34 3.53 23.98
CA THR A 521 45.20 3.06 25.10
C THR A 521 44.80 1.65 25.52
N GLY A 522 45.77 0.80 25.85
CA GLY A 522 45.51 -0.49 26.47
C GLY A 522 45.13 -1.62 25.50
N ILE A 523 45.28 -1.40 24.20
CA ILE A 523 45.10 -2.46 23.22
C ILE A 523 46.18 -3.50 23.36
N LEU A 524 45.79 -4.77 23.50
CA LEU A 524 46.72 -5.89 23.66
C LEU A 524 47.37 -6.22 22.31
N ILE A 525 48.68 -6.19 22.26
CA ILE A 525 49.51 -6.44 21.07
C ILE A 525 50.39 -7.67 21.35
N SER A 526 50.43 -8.60 20.41
CA SER A 526 51.31 -9.78 20.44
C SER A 526 52.34 -9.68 19.33
N LEU A 527 53.57 -10.01 19.65
CA LEU A 527 54.64 -10.27 18.67
C LEU A 527 54.63 -11.76 18.35
N GLU A 528 54.52 -12.10 17.08
CA GLU A 528 54.54 -13.49 16.62
C GLU A 528 55.75 -13.73 15.70
N GLU A 529 56.45 -14.83 15.90
CA GLU A 529 57.55 -15.32 15.07
C GLU A 529 57.13 -16.50 14.21
N ASN A 530 57.56 -16.54 12.97
CA ASN A 530 57.35 -17.68 12.08
C ASN A 530 58.46 -18.70 12.26
N VAL A 531 58.16 -19.79 13.00
CA VAL A 531 59.05 -20.90 13.19
C VAL A 531 58.57 -22.09 12.36
N GLN A 532 59.33 -22.44 11.33
CA GLN A 532 59.04 -23.58 10.43
C GLN A 532 57.61 -23.51 9.82
N GLY A 533 57.19 -22.32 9.42
CA GLY A 533 55.86 -22.10 8.80
C GLY A 533 54.70 -21.94 9.78
N LYS A 534 54.95 -21.96 11.10
CA LYS A 534 53.95 -21.74 12.15
C LYS A 534 54.24 -20.47 12.93
N TRP A 535 53.22 -19.67 13.14
CA TRP A 535 53.29 -18.47 13.97
C TRP A 535 53.22 -18.84 15.44
N ARG A 536 54.13 -18.30 16.27
CA ARG A 536 54.21 -18.48 17.72
C ARG A 536 54.42 -17.14 18.41
N ASN A 537 53.78 -16.93 19.54
CA ASN A 537 53.97 -15.75 20.36
C ASN A 537 55.40 -15.68 20.90
N VAL A 538 56.00 -14.49 20.80
CA VAL A 538 57.34 -14.17 21.35
C VAL A 538 57.16 -13.29 22.57
N GLY A 539 57.59 -13.78 23.72
CA GLY A 539 57.50 -13.04 24.99
C GLY A 539 56.07 -12.81 25.47
N LYS A 540 55.89 -11.78 26.28
CA LYS A 540 54.56 -11.35 26.78
C LYS A 540 53.95 -10.29 25.87
N ALA A 541 52.65 -10.34 25.71
CA ALA A 541 51.91 -9.27 25.03
C ALA A 541 52.11 -7.93 25.75
N VAL A 542 52.19 -6.84 24.99
CA VAL A 542 52.29 -5.47 25.48
C VAL A 542 50.99 -4.71 25.18
N THR A 543 50.83 -3.55 25.80
CA THR A 543 49.65 -2.69 25.54
C THR A 543 50.07 -1.38 24.89
N THR A 544 49.18 -0.81 24.08
CA THR A 544 49.40 0.52 23.48
C THR A 544 49.29 1.64 24.52
N ASP A 545 50.03 2.73 24.31
CA ASP A 545 49.87 4.00 25.02
C ASP A 545 48.70 4.85 24.44
N SER A 546 48.52 6.08 24.92
CA SER A 546 47.48 7.00 24.47
C SER A 546 47.62 7.46 23.01
N ALA A 547 48.84 7.36 22.44
CA ALA A 547 49.13 7.62 21.02
C ALA A 547 49.03 6.34 20.17
N GLY A 548 48.53 5.22 20.73
CA GLY A 548 48.46 3.93 20.06
C GLY A 548 49.81 3.26 19.82
N GLN A 549 50.92 3.76 20.44
CA GLN A 549 52.25 3.23 20.24
C GLN A 549 52.52 2.03 21.12
N PHE A 550 53.37 1.12 20.64
CA PHE A 550 53.81 -0.06 21.37
C PHE A 550 55.29 -0.30 21.19
N VAL A 551 55.93 -0.97 22.18
CA VAL A 551 57.33 -1.35 22.15
C VAL A 551 57.45 -2.79 22.64
N PHE A 552 58.04 -3.64 21.80
CA PHE A 552 58.51 -4.98 22.20
C PHE A 552 60.01 -4.97 22.41
N SER A 553 60.47 -5.65 23.44
CA SER A 553 61.89 -5.97 23.66
C SER A 553 62.03 -7.48 23.68
N THR A 554 62.88 -8.02 22.83
CA THR A 554 63.12 -9.45 22.71
C THR A 554 64.60 -9.75 22.44
N ILE A 555 64.96 -11.03 22.61
CA ILE A 555 66.31 -11.56 22.35
C ILE A 555 66.09 -12.75 21.38
N GLU A 556 66.99 -12.82 20.36
CA GLU A 556 67.01 -13.95 19.44
C GLU A 556 68.29 -14.75 19.60
N ASN A 557 68.17 -16.09 19.61
CA ASN A 557 69.26 -16.99 19.84
C ASN A 557 69.88 -17.64 18.58
N PRO A 558 69.11 -18.13 17.60
CA PRO A 558 69.75 -18.65 16.40
C PRO A 558 70.14 -17.51 15.45
N ARG A 559 71.42 -17.60 14.91
CA ARG A 559 71.77 -16.75 13.78
C ARG A 559 70.99 -17.04 12.55
N GLY A 560 70.60 -16.01 11.78
CA GLY A 560 69.85 -16.17 10.56
C GLY A 560 68.83 -15.07 10.31
N ILE A 561 67.78 -15.34 9.55
CA ILE A 561 66.67 -14.40 9.27
C ILE A 561 65.46 -14.83 10.09
N ALA A 562 65.14 -14.06 11.12
CA ALA A 562 63.92 -14.21 11.90
C ALA A 562 62.78 -13.42 11.24
N ARG A 563 61.58 -14.02 11.10
CA ARG A 563 60.41 -13.40 10.49
C ARG A 563 59.31 -13.23 11.52
N TYR A 564 58.79 -12.01 11.61
CA TYR A 564 57.82 -11.60 12.61
C TYR A 564 56.60 -10.99 11.98
N GLN A 565 55.53 -10.98 12.73
CA GLN A 565 54.34 -10.13 12.53
C GLN A 565 53.84 -9.63 13.89
N ILE A 566 53.12 -8.51 13.86
CA ILE A 566 52.36 -8.01 15.01
C ILE A 566 50.93 -8.44 14.87
N ALA A 567 50.37 -9.05 15.91
CA ALA A 567 48.95 -9.44 15.96
C ALA A 567 48.20 -8.61 17.00
N VAL A 568 47.00 -8.15 16.64
CA VAL A 568 46.10 -7.40 17.51
C VAL A 568 44.75 -8.15 17.53
N ALA A 569 44.26 -8.47 18.72
CA ALA A 569 42.96 -9.11 18.87
C ALA A 569 41.80 -8.15 18.47
N GLY A 570 40.76 -8.71 17.93
CA GLY A 570 39.51 -7.98 17.64
C GLY A 570 38.67 -7.73 18.89
N ASN A 571 37.74 -6.79 18.75
CA ASN A 571 36.69 -6.55 19.71
C ASN A 571 35.34 -6.37 18.95
N GLU A 572 34.26 -5.99 19.61
CA GLU A 572 32.97 -5.77 18.96
C GLU A 572 33.01 -4.69 17.86
N ASN A 573 33.85 -3.64 18.05
CA ASN A 573 33.94 -2.50 17.15
C ASN A 573 34.86 -2.74 15.95
N LEU A 574 35.92 -3.55 16.12
CA LEU A 574 37.01 -3.71 15.18
C LEU A 574 37.42 -5.18 15.10
N GLN A 575 37.60 -5.68 13.89
CA GLN A 575 38.17 -7.01 13.66
C GLN A 575 39.65 -7.06 14.01
N GLY A 576 40.13 -8.22 14.48
CA GLY A 576 41.56 -8.46 14.68
C GLY A 576 42.35 -8.27 13.39
N ALA A 577 43.60 -7.86 13.54
CA ALA A 577 44.49 -7.59 12.42
C ALA A 577 45.91 -8.09 12.69
N THR A 578 46.67 -8.39 11.62
CA THR A 578 48.08 -8.63 11.66
C THR A 578 48.81 -7.61 10.79
N SER A 579 50.02 -7.24 11.19
CA SER A 579 50.89 -6.41 10.36
C SER A 579 51.37 -7.18 9.12
N PRO A 580 51.95 -6.49 8.11
CA PRO A 580 52.81 -7.14 7.14
C PRO A 580 53.96 -7.88 7.85
N ILE A 581 54.39 -8.99 7.24
CA ILE A 581 55.54 -9.76 7.73
C ILE A 581 56.80 -8.93 7.55
N PHE A 582 57.62 -8.81 8.59
CA PHE A 582 58.93 -8.17 8.53
C PHE A 582 60.02 -9.14 8.97
N ALA A 583 61.23 -8.90 8.53
CA ALA A 583 62.40 -9.74 8.81
C ALA A 583 63.51 -8.96 9.52
N ILE A 584 64.17 -9.62 10.45
CA ILE A 584 65.36 -9.07 11.16
C ILE A 584 66.51 -10.04 10.95
N VAL A 585 67.69 -9.53 10.56
CA VAL A 585 68.89 -10.34 10.40
C VAL A 585 69.61 -10.44 11.75
N ILE A 586 69.78 -11.68 12.24
CA ILE A 586 70.44 -11.99 13.50
C ILE A 586 71.84 -12.47 13.18
N TYR A 587 72.91 -11.77 13.65
CA TYR A 587 74.32 -12.04 13.31
C TYR A 587 75.19 -12.11 14.52
#